data_b38b958deb556ab3a74a69bb177a07a0
#
_entry.id   b38b958deb556ab3a74a69bb177a07a0
#
_cell.length_a   1.000
_cell.length_b   1.000
_cell.length_c   1.000
_cell.angle_alpha   90.00
_cell.angle_beta   90.00
_cell.angle_gamma   90.00
#
_symmetry.space_group_name_H-M   'P 1'
#
loop_
_entity.id
_entity.type
_entity.pdbx_description
1 polymer ?
#
loop_
_entity_poly.entity_id
_entity_poly.type
_entity_poly.pdbx_seq_one_letter_code
_entity_poly.pdbx_strand_id
1 'polypeptide(L)'
;MTAAALRDILGTARTIAVVGLSPKPTRPSHAVARYLQGAGYRIVPVNPGHATILGEKSYPTLTAAAADQGIDVVDVFRRSEYVGTIVDEAIGVDPLPRLIWLQVGVVDDAARARAQAAGIPCVMDRCLMVDHRALGV
;
A
#
# COMPACT_ATOMS: atom_id res chain seq x y z
N MET A 1 15.45 4.93 -3.85
CA MET A 1 14.65 6.11 -3.39
C MET A 1 15.29 6.70 -2.15
N THR A 2 15.43 7.99 -2.09
CA THR A 2 16.07 8.68 -0.96
C THR A 2 15.10 8.84 0.22
N ALA A 3 15.65 9.01 1.43
CA ALA A 3 14.85 9.33 2.61
C ALA A 3 14.05 10.63 2.43
N ALA A 4 14.65 11.63 1.79
CA ALA A 4 13.99 12.91 1.50
C ALA A 4 12.77 12.73 0.58
N ALA A 5 12.89 11.92 -0.47
CA ALA A 5 11.80 11.63 -1.38
C ALA A 5 10.67 10.85 -0.68
N LEU A 6 11.02 9.86 0.15
CA LEU A 6 10.02 9.13 0.97
C LEU A 6 9.33 10.05 1.95
N ARG A 7 10.06 10.92 2.62
CA ARG A 7 9.50 11.87 3.57
C ARG A 7 8.50 12.81 2.89
N ASP A 8 8.82 13.27 1.69
CA ASP A 8 7.90 14.11 0.91
C ASP A 8 6.62 13.38 0.56
N ILE A 9 6.71 12.15 0.04
CA ILE A 9 5.54 11.36 -0.32
C ILE A 9 4.70 11.05 0.91
N LEU A 10 5.29 10.47 1.95
CA LEU A 10 4.56 10.05 3.15
C LEU A 10 4.05 11.23 3.97
N GLY A 11 4.72 12.37 3.90
CA GLY A 11 4.29 13.60 4.59
C GLY A 11 3.12 14.32 3.91
N THR A 12 2.88 14.06 2.64
CA THR A 12 1.81 14.70 1.86
C THR A 12 0.72 13.74 1.39
N ALA A 13 0.97 12.44 1.41
CA ALA A 13 -0.02 11.41 1.09
C ALA A 13 -1.15 11.42 2.11
N ARG A 14 -2.37 11.11 1.65
CA ARG A 14 -3.57 11.05 2.50
C ARG A 14 -4.17 9.66 2.58
N THR A 15 -4.15 8.91 1.50
CA THR A 15 -4.88 7.65 1.36
C THR A 15 -3.93 6.52 1.01
N ILE A 16 -3.97 5.47 1.82
CA ILE A 16 -3.16 4.27 1.64
C ILE A 16 -4.10 3.08 1.43
N ALA A 17 -4.01 2.44 0.26
CA ALA A 17 -4.66 1.17 0.03
C ALA A 17 -3.78 0.06 0.61
N VAL A 18 -4.34 -0.75 1.50
CA VAL A 18 -3.63 -1.87 2.11
C VAL A 18 -4.16 -3.17 1.50
N VAL A 19 -3.38 -3.72 0.57
CA VAL A 19 -3.74 -4.93 -0.16
C VAL A 19 -3.37 -6.16 0.67
N GLY A 20 -4.37 -6.98 0.97
CA GLY A 20 -4.20 -8.12 1.86
C GLY A 20 -4.36 -7.78 3.34
N LEU A 21 -5.02 -6.67 3.66
CA LEU A 21 -5.31 -6.29 5.04
C LEU A 21 -6.20 -7.32 5.70
N SER A 22 -5.72 -7.90 6.80
CA SER A 22 -6.46 -8.88 7.59
C SER A 22 -7.37 -8.20 8.62
N PRO A 23 -8.59 -8.72 8.85
CA PRO A 23 -9.44 -8.23 9.94
C PRO A 23 -8.96 -8.68 11.33
N LYS A 24 -8.00 -9.61 11.40
CA LYS A 24 -7.50 -10.16 12.67
C LYS A 24 -6.44 -9.23 13.27
N PRO A 25 -6.65 -8.71 14.52
CA PRO A 25 -5.70 -7.78 15.15
C PRO A 25 -4.30 -8.35 15.37
N THR A 26 -4.16 -9.68 15.38
CA THR A 26 -2.87 -10.36 15.58
C THR A 26 -2.01 -10.42 14.31
N ARG A 27 -2.56 -10.08 13.15
CA ARG A 27 -1.83 -10.12 11.89
C ARG A 27 -1.01 -8.84 11.67
N PRO A 28 0.20 -8.95 11.09
CA PRO A 28 1.05 -7.79 10.81
C PRO A 28 0.36 -6.71 9.97
N SER A 29 -0.42 -7.11 8.96
CA SER A 29 -1.12 -6.14 8.11
C SER A 29 -2.11 -5.28 8.90
N HIS A 30 -2.80 -5.88 9.87
CA HIS A 30 -3.74 -5.16 10.73
C HIS A 30 -3.01 -4.18 11.63
N ALA A 31 -1.91 -4.60 12.26
CA ALA A 31 -1.12 -3.75 13.16
C ALA A 31 -0.53 -2.55 12.42
N VAL A 32 0.01 -2.76 11.22
CA VAL A 32 0.58 -1.68 10.40
C VAL A 32 -0.51 -0.73 9.94
N ALA A 33 -1.62 -1.25 9.42
CA ALA A 33 -2.73 -0.41 8.97
C ALA A 33 -3.34 0.42 10.11
N ARG A 34 -3.50 -0.17 11.28
CA ARG A 34 -3.99 0.53 12.47
C ARG A 34 -3.05 1.65 12.90
N TYR A 35 -1.73 1.39 12.87
CA TYR A 35 -0.72 2.41 13.15
C TYR A 35 -0.85 3.59 12.18
N LEU A 36 -0.94 3.31 10.87
CA LEU A 36 -1.04 4.34 9.85
C LEU A 36 -2.35 5.14 9.97
N GLN A 37 -3.44 4.47 10.30
CA GLN A 37 -4.73 5.13 10.58
C GLN A 37 -4.59 6.09 11.75
N GLY A 38 -3.92 5.69 12.83
CA GLY A 38 -3.62 6.53 13.98
C GLY A 38 -2.68 7.69 13.64
N ALA A 39 -1.85 7.56 12.63
CA ALA A 39 -0.97 8.62 12.14
C ALA A 39 -1.69 9.64 11.23
N GLY A 40 -2.97 9.43 10.94
CA GLY A 40 -3.78 10.37 10.16
C GLY A 40 -4.06 9.98 8.73
N TYR A 41 -3.58 8.83 8.26
CA TYR A 41 -3.89 8.36 6.91
C TYR A 41 -5.29 7.76 6.84
N ARG A 42 -5.94 7.96 5.69
CA ARG A 42 -7.13 7.20 5.35
C ARG A 42 -6.68 5.82 4.85
N ILE A 43 -7.16 4.78 5.53
CA ILE A 43 -6.87 3.40 5.14
C ILE A 43 -8.01 2.88 4.27
N VAL A 44 -7.64 2.32 3.12
CA VAL A 44 -8.57 1.67 2.19
C VAL A 44 -8.21 0.20 2.16
N PRO A 45 -8.98 -0.67 2.86
CA PRO A 45 -8.71 -2.10 2.83
C PRO A 45 -8.98 -2.70 1.45
N VAL A 46 -8.11 -3.60 1.01
CA VAL A 46 -8.35 -4.41 -0.20
C VAL A 46 -8.25 -5.87 0.19
N ASN A 47 -9.43 -6.48 0.40
CA ASN A 47 -9.56 -7.88 0.79
C ASN A 47 -10.93 -8.39 0.33
N PRO A 48 -10.98 -9.36 -0.61
CA PRO A 48 -12.24 -9.82 -1.20
C PRO A 48 -13.16 -10.56 -0.22
N GLY A 49 -12.64 -11.03 0.90
CA GLY A 49 -13.41 -11.84 1.86
C GLY A 49 -14.20 -11.06 2.90
N HIS A 50 -14.11 -9.72 2.93
CA HIS A 50 -14.69 -8.91 4.01
C HIS A 50 -15.31 -7.63 3.48
N ALA A 51 -16.45 -7.23 4.08
CA ALA A 51 -17.15 -6.01 3.71
C ALA A 51 -16.51 -4.76 4.35
N THR A 52 -16.03 -4.90 5.60
CA THR A 52 -15.41 -3.81 6.35
C THR A 52 -14.21 -4.33 7.15
N ILE A 53 -13.18 -3.51 7.28
CA ILE A 53 -12.00 -3.77 8.13
C ILE A 53 -11.57 -2.42 8.73
N LEU A 54 -11.27 -2.39 10.02
CA LEU A 54 -10.89 -1.17 10.74
C LEU A 54 -11.92 -0.03 10.58
N GLY A 55 -13.20 -0.39 10.49
CA GLY A 55 -14.28 0.58 10.31
C GLY A 55 -14.39 1.16 8.91
N GLU A 56 -13.59 0.69 7.96
CA GLU A 56 -13.56 1.19 6.59
C GLU A 56 -14.12 0.13 5.61
N LYS A 57 -14.78 0.62 4.56
CA LYS A 57 -15.25 -0.26 3.47
C LYS A 57 -14.07 -0.99 2.83
N SER A 58 -14.17 -2.30 2.71
CA SER A 58 -13.19 -3.13 2.03
C SER A 58 -13.59 -3.38 0.59
N TYR A 59 -12.59 -3.45 -0.29
CA TYR A 59 -12.79 -3.67 -1.73
C TYR A 59 -12.18 -5.00 -2.16
N PRO A 60 -12.76 -5.66 -3.16
CA PRO A 60 -12.25 -6.95 -3.61
C PRO A 60 -10.92 -6.85 -4.37
N THR A 61 -10.64 -5.71 -5.01
CA THR A 61 -9.42 -5.48 -5.79
C THR A 61 -8.94 -4.04 -5.64
N LEU A 62 -7.68 -3.81 -5.96
CA LEU A 62 -7.13 -2.47 -6.02
C LEU A 62 -7.85 -1.61 -7.07
N THR A 63 -8.17 -2.20 -8.21
CA THR A 63 -8.91 -1.51 -9.27
C THR A 63 -10.26 -1.00 -8.77
N ALA A 64 -11.01 -1.83 -8.04
CA ALA A 64 -12.29 -1.43 -7.46
C ALA A 64 -12.13 -0.31 -6.43
N ALA A 65 -11.12 -0.40 -5.59
CA ALA A 65 -10.81 0.64 -4.59
C ALA A 65 -10.49 1.98 -5.27
N ALA A 66 -9.63 1.94 -6.28
CA ALA A 66 -9.20 3.13 -7.01
C ALA A 66 -10.32 3.79 -7.83
N ALA A 67 -11.31 3.01 -8.26
CA ALA A 67 -12.49 3.55 -8.96
C ALA A 67 -13.37 4.39 -8.04
N ASP A 68 -13.32 4.13 -6.73
CA ASP A 68 -14.17 4.79 -5.73
C ASP A 68 -13.41 5.86 -4.94
N GLN A 69 -12.12 5.70 -4.76
CA GLN A 69 -11.28 6.60 -3.95
C GLN A 69 -9.93 6.86 -4.63
N GLY A 70 -9.40 8.07 -4.46
CA GLY A 70 -8.02 8.36 -4.85
C GLY A 70 -7.03 7.63 -3.94
N ILE A 71 -6.06 6.95 -4.51
CA ILE A 71 -5.05 6.18 -3.79
C ILE A 71 -3.68 6.83 -3.99
N ASP A 72 -3.05 7.24 -2.90
CA ASP A 72 -1.69 7.80 -2.93
C ASP A 72 -0.62 6.73 -2.80
N VAL A 73 -0.81 5.78 -1.89
CA VAL A 73 0.16 4.74 -1.60
C VAL A 73 -0.54 3.37 -1.62
N VAL A 74 0.13 2.40 -2.22
CA VAL A 74 -0.32 1.00 -2.23
C VAL A 74 0.63 0.20 -1.34
N ASP A 75 0.14 -0.28 -0.19
CA ASP A 75 0.91 -1.08 0.76
C ASP A 75 0.50 -2.55 0.64
N VAL A 76 1.44 -3.42 0.29
CA VAL A 76 1.16 -4.80 -0.14
C VAL A 76 1.57 -5.81 0.92
N PHE A 77 0.57 -6.54 1.44
CA PHE A 77 0.69 -7.66 2.36
C PHE A 77 0.22 -8.96 1.69
N ARG A 78 0.64 -9.19 0.47
CA ARG A 78 0.35 -10.43 -0.25
C ARG A 78 1.64 -11.18 -0.53
N ARG A 79 1.54 -12.50 -0.77
CA ARG A 79 2.71 -13.30 -1.18
C ARG A 79 3.30 -12.73 -2.47
N SER A 80 4.60 -12.91 -2.64
CA SER A 80 5.34 -12.39 -3.79
C SER A 80 4.74 -12.80 -5.14
N GLU A 81 4.16 -14.00 -5.21
CA GLU A 81 3.51 -14.51 -6.44
C GLU A 81 2.31 -13.66 -6.92
N TYR A 82 1.71 -12.87 -6.03
CA TYR A 82 0.57 -12.01 -6.38
C TYR A 82 0.98 -10.57 -6.72
N VAL A 83 2.24 -10.20 -6.48
CA VAL A 83 2.70 -8.80 -6.63
C VAL A 83 2.57 -8.33 -8.08
N GLY A 84 2.89 -9.18 -9.05
CA GLY A 84 2.80 -8.81 -10.47
C GLY A 84 1.42 -8.32 -10.85
N THR A 85 0.37 -9.03 -10.46
CA THR A 85 -1.02 -8.64 -10.73
C THR A 85 -1.38 -7.31 -10.03
N ILE A 86 -0.94 -7.14 -8.79
CA ILE A 86 -1.22 -5.91 -8.02
C ILE A 86 -0.53 -4.71 -8.66
N VAL A 87 0.71 -4.86 -9.08
CA VAL A 87 1.45 -3.80 -9.78
C VAL A 87 0.77 -3.45 -11.11
N ASP A 88 0.30 -4.44 -11.86
CA ASP A 88 -0.41 -4.21 -13.11
C ASP A 88 -1.72 -3.43 -12.88
N GLU A 89 -2.46 -3.74 -11.81
CA GLU A 89 -3.63 -2.94 -11.42
C GLU A 89 -3.22 -1.50 -11.09
N ALA A 90 -2.16 -1.31 -10.31
CA ALA A 90 -1.69 0.02 -9.91
C ALA A 90 -1.28 0.88 -11.10
N ILE A 91 -0.62 0.29 -12.09
CA ILE A 91 -0.23 0.98 -13.33
C ILE A 91 -1.46 1.44 -14.12
N GLY A 92 -2.57 0.72 -14.02
CA GLY A 92 -3.82 1.04 -14.69
C GLY A 92 -4.69 2.08 -13.97
N VAL A 93 -4.29 2.55 -12.80
CA VAL A 93 -5.04 3.56 -12.02
C VAL A 93 -4.75 4.97 -12.55
N ASP A 94 -5.79 5.79 -12.66
CA ASP A 94 -5.66 7.19 -13.07
C ASP A 94 -6.40 8.09 -12.06
N PRO A 95 -5.69 9.02 -11.36
CA PRO A 95 -4.25 9.24 -11.41
C PRO A 95 -3.44 8.10 -10.79
N LEU A 96 -2.17 7.96 -11.22
CA LEU A 96 -1.28 6.92 -10.70
C LEU A 96 -1.05 7.09 -9.20
N PRO A 97 -0.94 5.98 -8.44
CA PRO A 97 -0.40 6.04 -7.09
C PRO A 97 1.00 6.65 -7.09
N ARG A 98 1.35 7.29 -5.99
CA ARG A 98 2.66 7.95 -5.83
C ARG A 98 3.74 7.00 -5.34
N LEU A 99 3.35 5.84 -4.79
CA LEU A 99 4.27 4.89 -4.18
C LEU A 99 3.61 3.52 -4.10
N ILE A 100 4.38 2.47 -4.41
CA ILE A 100 4.03 1.09 -4.09
C ILE A 100 5.03 0.60 -3.04
N TRP A 101 4.51 0.00 -1.97
CA TRP A 101 5.30 -0.52 -0.86
C TRP A 101 5.06 -2.01 -0.70
N LEU A 102 6.13 -2.80 -0.87
CA LEU A 102 6.09 -4.25 -0.66
C LEU A 102 6.68 -4.54 0.73
N GLN A 103 5.87 -5.12 1.59
CA GLN A 103 6.21 -5.39 2.99
C GLN A 103 7.32 -6.43 3.13
N VAL A 104 7.81 -6.63 4.35
CA VAL A 104 8.88 -7.60 4.65
C VAL A 104 8.54 -8.98 4.10
N GLY A 105 9.46 -9.58 3.37
CA GLY A 105 9.30 -10.89 2.73
C GLY A 105 8.55 -10.85 1.40
N VAL A 106 8.07 -9.68 0.95
CA VAL A 106 7.38 -9.54 -0.32
C VAL A 106 8.36 -8.99 -1.35
N VAL A 107 8.72 -9.81 -2.33
CA VAL A 107 9.79 -9.52 -3.29
C VAL A 107 9.36 -9.93 -4.69
N ASP A 108 9.48 -9.01 -5.65
CA ASP A 108 9.31 -9.28 -7.08
C ASP A 108 10.05 -8.19 -7.88
N ASP A 109 11.27 -8.50 -8.29
CA ASP A 109 12.12 -7.53 -9.00
C ASP A 109 11.53 -7.10 -10.35
N ALA A 110 10.92 -8.02 -11.08
CA ALA A 110 10.33 -7.72 -12.37
C ALA A 110 9.12 -6.78 -12.22
N ALA A 111 8.27 -7.04 -11.24
CA ALA A 111 7.12 -6.18 -10.96
C ALA A 111 7.56 -4.79 -10.52
N ARG A 112 8.57 -4.69 -9.64
CA ARG A 112 9.15 -3.41 -9.24
C ARG A 112 9.67 -2.64 -10.44
N ALA A 113 10.37 -3.29 -11.34
CA ALA A 113 10.89 -2.66 -12.57
C ALA A 113 9.76 -2.10 -13.43
N ARG A 114 8.65 -2.84 -13.57
CA ARG A 114 7.48 -2.36 -14.32
C ARG A 114 6.82 -1.15 -13.65
N ALA A 115 6.69 -1.16 -12.34
CA ALA A 115 6.16 -0.01 -11.59
C ALA A 115 7.02 1.22 -11.81
N GLN A 116 8.33 1.10 -11.67
CA GLN A 116 9.27 2.20 -11.87
C GLN A 116 9.26 2.72 -13.30
N ALA A 117 9.17 1.83 -14.29
CA ALA A 117 9.06 2.21 -15.69
C ALA A 117 7.76 3.01 -15.98
N ALA A 118 6.71 2.75 -15.22
CA ALA A 118 5.45 3.48 -15.33
C ALA A 118 5.43 4.78 -14.51
N GLY A 119 6.53 5.10 -13.82
CA GLY A 119 6.65 6.33 -13.02
C GLY A 119 6.23 6.18 -11.57
N ILE A 120 6.05 4.95 -11.05
CA ILE A 120 5.68 4.70 -9.67
C ILE A 120 6.90 4.16 -8.91
N PRO A 121 7.46 4.92 -7.94
CA PRO A 121 8.49 4.38 -7.06
C PRO A 121 7.97 3.15 -6.32
N CYS A 122 8.81 2.13 -6.17
CA CYS A 122 8.45 0.89 -5.50
C CYS A 122 9.53 0.51 -4.49
N VAL A 123 9.18 0.51 -3.22
CA VAL A 123 10.02 0.03 -2.12
C VAL A 123 9.68 -1.43 -1.87
N MET A 124 10.67 -2.27 -1.62
CA MET A 124 10.51 -3.71 -1.52
C MET A 124 11.17 -4.27 -0.27
N ASP A 125 10.50 -5.25 0.36
CA ASP A 125 11.03 -6.00 1.51
C ASP A 125 11.34 -5.10 2.72
N ARG A 126 10.43 -4.17 3.03
CA ARG A 126 10.56 -3.27 4.18
C ARG A 126 9.22 -3.08 4.88
N CYS A 127 9.24 -2.76 6.17
CA CYS A 127 8.02 -2.46 6.92
C CYS A 127 7.71 -0.96 6.86
N LEU A 128 6.56 -0.60 6.30
CA LEU A 128 6.13 0.80 6.16
C LEU A 128 5.99 1.49 7.52
N MET A 129 5.48 0.80 8.53
CA MET A 129 5.36 1.34 9.88
C MET A 129 6.72 1.73 10.47
N VAL A 130 7.72 0.85 10.32
CA VAL A 130 9.08 1.09 10.83
C VAL A 130 9.70 2.30 10.12
N ASP A 131 9.59 2.35 8.81
CA ASP A 131 10.16 3.45 8.02
C ASP A 131 9.43 4.77 8.27
N HIS A 132 8.11 4.74 8.42
CA HIS A 132 7.33 5.93 8.77
C HIS A 132 7.78 6.52 10.10
N ARG A 133 7.97 5.68 11.12
CA ARG A 133 8.48 6.13 12.42
C ARG A 133 9.86 6.76 12.31
N ALA A 134 10.75 6.12 11.55
CA ALA A 134 12.12 6.58 11.38
C ALA A 134 12.19 7.93 10.64
N LEU A 135 11.27 8.17 9.71
CA LEU A 135 11.22 9.43 8.95
C LEU A 135 10.64 10.60 9.75
N GLY A 136 9.84 10.34 10.77
CA GLY A 136 9.25 11.37 11.60
C GLY A 136 8.22 12.26 10.91
N VAL A 137 7.49 11.71 9.95
CA VAL A 137 6.45 12.44 9.21
C VAL A 137 5.07 12.29 9.82
#